data_06a9b8f4c718969ffe94c7c74772555a
#
_entry.id   06a9b8f4c718969ffe94c7c74772555a
#
_cell.length_a   1.000
_cell.length_b   1.000
_cell.length_c   1.000
_cell.angle_alpha   90.00
_cell.angle_beta   90.00
_cell.angle_gamma   90.00
#
_symmetry.space_group_name_H-M   'P 1'
#
loop_
_entity.id
_entity.type
_entity.pdbx_description
1 polymer ?
#
loop_
_entity_poly.entity_id
_entity_poly.type
_entity_poly.pdbx_seq_one_letter_code
_entity_poly.pdbx_strand_id
1 'polypeptide(L)' 'MSFQAYLDNIQTKTGKTPDEFRAWGIERGFATSEGLAGAVKAGAIVAALKDEFGLGHGHAMAIVALLKGKTGDA' A
#
# COMPACT_ATOMS: atom_id res chain seq x y z
N MET A 1 -2.23 15.72 -6.47
CA MET A 1 -3.03 14.49 -6.68
C MET A 1 -3.54 14.01 -5.35
N SER A 2 -4.81 13.66 -5.26
CA SER A 2 -5.39 13.19 -4.00
C SER A 2 -4.97 11.74 -3.71
N PHE A 3 -5.11 11.34 -2.45
CA PHE A 3 -4.82 9.96 -2.06
C PHE A 3 -5.67 8.97 -2.85
N GLN A 4 -6.96 9.28 -3.05
CA GLN A 4 -7.84 8.42 -3.82
C GLN A 4 -7.38 8.29 -5.28
N ALA A 5 -6.89 9.37 -5.87
CA ALA A 5 -6.37 9.32 -7.23
C ALA A 5 -5.14 8.40 -7.34
N TYR A 6 -4.27 8.40 -6.33
CA TYR A 6 -3.17 7.44 -6.30
C TYR A 6 -3.67 6.00 -6.26
N LEU A 7 -4.68 5.72 -5.43
CA LEU A 7 -5.25 4.38 -5.33
C LEU A 7 -5.89 3.95 -6.65
N ASP A 8 -6.60 4.86 -7.31
CA ASP A 8 -7.22 4.58 -8.61
C ASP A 8 -6.16 4.26 -9.67
N ASN A 9 -5.09 5.03 -9.71
CA ASN A 9 -3.99 4.79 -10.64
C ASN A 9 -3.31 3.45 -10.37
N ILE A 10 -3.10 3.11 -9.11
CA ILE A 10 -2.50 1.84 -8.71
C ILE A 10 -3.39 0.67 -9.15
N GLN A 11 -4.69 0.79 -8.96
CA GLN A 11 -5.63 -0.23 -9.39
C GLN A 11 -5.58 -0.43 -10.90
N THR A 12 -5.50 0.66 -11.66
CA THR A 12 -5.37 0.60 -13.11
C THR A 12 -4.08 -0.11 -13.54
N LYS A 13 -2.98 0.16 -12.84
CA LYS A 13 -1.68 -0.43 -13.18
C LYS A 13 -1.55 -1.88 -12.76
N THR A 14 -2.07 -2.24 -11.60
CA THR A 14 -1.84 -3.56 -10.99
C THR A 14 -3.05 -4.47 -11.06
N GLY A 15 -4.24 -3.92 -11.26
CA GLY A 15 -5.48 -4.68 -11.20
C GLY A 15 -5.92 -5.02 -9.78
N LYS A 16 -5.26 -4.47 -8.76
CA LYS A 16 -5.58 -4.76 -7.36
C LYS A 16 -6.30 -3.60 -6.70
N THR A 17 -7.36 -3.93 -5.96
CA THR A 17 -8.12 -2.97 -5.17
C THR A 17 -7.36 -2.63 -3.88
N PRO A 18 -7.74 -1.52 -3.19
CA PRO A 18 -7.16 -1.22 -1.88
C PRO A 18 -7.30 -2.36 -0.88
N ASP A 19 -8.44 -3.05 -0.86
CA ASP A 19 -8.64 -4.19 0.05
C ASP A 19 -7.69 -5.35 -0.28
N GLU A 20 -7.40 -5.56 -1.55
CA GLU A 20 -6.44 -6.57 -1.97
C GLU A 20 -5.03 -6.23 -1.52
N PHE A 21 -4.66 -4.95 -1.54
CA PHE A 21 -3.36 -4.52 -1.01
C PHE A 21 -3.28 -4.69 0.51
N ARG A 22 -4.36 -4.46 1.22
CA ARG A 22 -4.39 -4.71 2.67
C ARG A 22 -4.17 -6.19 2.97
N ALA A 23 -4.87 -7.06 2.24
CA ALA A 23 -4.68 -8.51 2.38
C ALA A 23 -3.24 -8.91 2.05
N TRP A 24 -2.68 -8.33 0.99
CA TRP A 24 -1.29 -8.56 0.62
C TRP A 24 -0.34 -8.16 1.77
N GLY A 25 -0.56 -6.97 2.35
CA GLY A 25 0.28 -6.49 3.45
C GLY A 25 0.21 -7.39 4.68
N ILE A 26 -0.98 -7.87 5.00
CA ILE A 26 -1.17 -8.80 6.12
C ILE A 26 -0.47 -10.12 5.83
N GLU A 27 -0.63 -10.66 4.65
CA GLU A 27 -0.01 -11.91 4.23
C GLU A 27 1.52 -11.85 4.29
N ARG A 28 2.09 -10.69 3.92
CA ARG A 28 3.53 -10.47 3.94
C ARG A 28 4.08 -10.17 5.33
N GLY A 29 3.21 -9.96 6.31
CA GLY A 29 3.62 -9.57 7.65
C GLY A 29 3.95 -8.09 7.80
N PHE A 30 3.58 -7.28 6.81
CA PHE A 30 3.80 -5.83 6.86
C PHE A 30 2.71 -5.10 7.63
N ALA A 31 1.52 -5.68 7.71
CA ALA A 31 0.37 -5.03 8.30
C ALA A 31 -0.44 -5.98 9.17
N THR A 32 -1.24 -5.39 10.05
CA THR A 32 -2.19 -6.11 10.89
C THR A 32 -3.56 -5.44 10.72
N SER A 33 -4.59 -5.98 11.36
CA SER A 33 -5.91 -5.35 11.35
C SER A 33 -5.89 -3.93 11.96
N GLU A 34 -4.86 -3.59 12.72
CA GLU A 34 -4.73 -2.30 13.40
C GLU A 34 -3.82 -1.31 12.66
N GLY A 35 -3.17 -1.73 11.60
CA GLY A 35 -2.24 -0.88 10.86
C GLY A 35 -0.95 -1.61 10.52
N LEU A 36 0.16 -0.89 10.47
CA LEU A 36 1.46 -1.51 10.20
C LEU A 36 1.92 -2.38 11.37
N ALA A 37 2.57 -3.48 11.03
CA ALA A 37 3.24 -4.31 12.04
C ALA A 37 4.34 -3.49 12.72
N GLY A 38 4.51 -3.67 14.02
CA GLY A 38 5.36 -2.81 14.83
C GLY A 38 6.83 -2.76 14.43
N ALA A 39 7.37 -3.86 13.87
CA ALA A 39 8.77 -3.94 13.49
C ALA A 39 9.02 -3.58 12.02
N VAL A 40 7.98 -3.28 11.25
CA VAL A 40 8.08 -3.05 9.82
C VAL A 40 8.42 -1.59 9.52
N LYS A 41 9.35 -1.39 8.60
CA LYS A 41 9.72 -0.05 8.13
C LYS A 41 9.08 0.21 6.78
N ALA A 42 8.65 1.46 6.56
CA ALA A 42 8.05 1.86 5.29
C ALA A 42 8.96 1.54 4.09
N GLY A 43 10.27 1.70 4.24
CA GLY A 43 11.21 1.39 3.17
C GLY A 43 11.17 -0.06 2.71
N ALA A 44 10.94 -0.99 3.62
CA ALA A 44 10.81 -2.41 3.26
C ALA A 44 9.55 -2.64 2.43
N ILE A 45 8.46 -1.98 2.79
CA ILE A 45 7.19 -2.09 2.05
C ILE A 45 7.35 -1.47 0.66
N VAL A 46 7.96 -0.30 0.57
CA VAL A 46 8.22 0.37 -0.71
C VAL A 46 9.06 -0.52 -1.63
N ALA A 47 10.11 -1.12 -1.09
CA ALA A 47 10.97 -2.00 -1.88
C ALA A 47 10.20 -3.21 -2.41
N ALA A 48 9.36 -3.82 -1.60
CA ALA A 48 8.52 -4.96 -2.01
C ALA A 48 7.53 -4.54 -3.10
N LEU A 49 6.90 -3.39 -2.95
CA LEU A 49 5.94 -2.89 -3.93
C LEU A 49 6.60 -2.58 -5.27
N LYS A 50 7.79 -2.02 -5.25
CA LYS A 50 8.55 -1.78 -6.47
C LYS A 50 8.93 -3.10 -7.16
N ASP A 51 9.38 -4.06 -6.39
CA ASP A 51 9.83 -5.33 -6.91
C ASP A 51 8.67 -6.17 -7.47
N GLU A 52 7.57 -6.25 -6.74
CA GLU A 52 6.46 -7.13 -7.11
C GLU A 52 5.48 -6.50 -8.09
N PHE A 53 5.24 -5.19 -7.99
CA PHE A 53 4.22 -4.51 -8.78
C PHE A 53 4.78 -3.42 -9.69
N GLY A 54 6.06 -3.11 -9.59
CA GLY A 54 6.66 -2.07 -10.42
C GLY A 54 6.16 -0.67 -10.10
N LEU A 55 5.68 -0.43 -8.88
CA LEU A 55 5.15 0.87 -8.49
C LEU A 55 6.28 1.88 -8.27
N GLY A 56 6.05 3.12 -8.68
CA GLY A 56 6.97 4.20 -8.37
C GLY A 56 6.90 4.57 -6.89
N HIS A 57 7.86 5.37 -6.44
CA HIS A 57 7.98 5.74 -5.01
C HIS A 57 6.70 6.38 -4.47
N GLY A 58 6.11 7.34 -5.20
CA GLY A 58 4.89 8.02 -4.75
C GLY A 58 3.72 7.06 -4.60
N HIS A 59 3.52 6.17 -5.56
CA HIS A 59 2.46 5.17 -5.49
C HIS A 59 2.71 4.17 -4.37
N ALA A 60 3.96 3.74 -4.19
CA ALA A 60 4.31 2.83 -3.11
C ALA A 60 4.04 3.47 -1.74
N MET A 61 4.35 4.76 -1.57
CA MET A 61 4.05 5.46 -0.33
C MET A 61 2.55 5.58 -0.07
N ALA A 62 1.73 5.67 -1.13
CA ALA A 62 0.28 5.67 -0.97
C ALA A 62 -0.20 4.33 -0.39
N ILE A 63 0.38 3.22 -0.82
CA ILE A 63 0.06 1.92 -0.25
C ILE A 63 0.51 1.82 1.20
N VAL A 64 1.68 2.35 1.53
CA VAL A 64 2.13 2.41 2.93
C VAL A 64 1.11 3.14 3.79
N ALA A 65 0.62 4.29 3.33
CA ALA A 65 -0.40 5.04 4.05
C ALA A 65 -1.71 4.25 4.19
N LEU A 66 -2.09 3.53 3.15
CA LEU A 66 -3.26 2.65 3.17
C LEU A 66 -3.12 1.58 4.25
N LEU A 67 -1.95 0.95 4.34
CA LEU A 67 -1.68 -0.08 5.34
C LEU A 67 -1.67 0.49 6.75
N LYS A 68 -1.34 1.77 6.90
CA LYS A 68 -1.43 2.46 8.20
C LYS A 68 -2.88 2.73 8.63
N GLY A 69 -3.84 2.47 7.76
CA GLY A 69 -5.24 2.67 8.06
C GLY A 69 -5.87 3.89 7.41
N LYS A 70 -5.14 4.63 6.59
CA LYS A 70 -5.71 5.75 5.86
C LYS A 70 -6.71 5.24 4.82
N THR A 71 -7.85 5.90 4.70
CA THR A 71 -8.88 5.52 3.75
C THR A 71 -9.30 6.74 2.92
N GLY A 72 -9.19 6.61 1.59
CA GLY A 72 -9.69 7.58 0.64
C GLY A 72 -9.44 9.03 1.06
N ASP A 73 -10.50 9.81 1.10
CA ASP A 73 -10.44 11.23 1.42
C ASP A 73 -10.73 11.55 2.90
N ALA A 74 -10.69 10.55 3.72
CA ALA A 74 -10.92 10.72 5.16
C ALA A 74 -9.78 11.48 5.84
#